data_99af3520462ce3e26157c32532b37f60
#
_entry.id   99af3520462ce3e26157c32532b37f60
#
_cell.length_a   1.000
_cell.length_b   1.000
_cell.length_c   1.000
_cell.angle_alpha   90.00
_cell.angle_beta   90.00
_cell.angle_gamma   90.00
#
_symmetry.space_group_name_H-M   'P 1'
#
loop_
_entity.id
_entity.type
_entity.pdbx_description
1 polymer ?
#
loop_
_entity_poly.entity_id
_entity_poly.type
_entity_poly.pdbx_seq_one_letter_code
_entity_poly.pdbx_strand_id
1 'polypeptide(L)'
;MKINIKEIAVGDVFSEESHYIVEEIGKDTIKFKHTESGKSVTLGYGYVQDLLNTSDQYDKEVKVTKEDKKDGTPGIRTIFEGIKSSEVFTVVFQKQDKAKIKKQYEAEREAQRQEAVALIDKAKKAKKSMAIAYKEALEHIQNNPIKDFIEGEDRVLRGYKMQFVSRDGKYKCMDMDVVRGPKETGERLVNINTIKQLIFNGVKYVVE
;
A
#
# COMPACT_ATOMS: atom_id res chain seq x y z
N MET A 1 5.05 -4.79 -24.25
CA MET A 1 6.19 -5.51 -24.89
C MET A 1 7.02 -6.12 -23.78
N LYS A 2 7.19 -7.46 -23.73
CA LYS A 2 8.01 -8.10 -22.68
C LYS A 2 9.47 -7.93 -23.07
N ILE A 3 10.22 -7.16 -22.29
CA ILE A 3 11.66 -7.03 -22.48
C ILE A 3 12.31 -8.33 -22.02
N ASN A 4 13.08 -8.95 -22.90
CA ASN A 4 13.80 -10.18 -22.57
C ASN A 4 15.19 -9.80 -22.00
N ILE A 5 15.58 -10.41 -20.89
CA ILE A 5 16.89 -10.17 -20.27
C ILE A 5 18.07 -10.40 -21.24
N LYS A 6 17.89 -11.25 -22.25
CA LYS A 6 18.89 -11.50 -23.30
C LYS A 6 19.10 -10.32 -24.26
N GLU A 7 18.21 -9.35 -24.25
CA GLU A 7 18.28 -8.14 -25.09
C GLU A 7 18.98 -6.97 -24.37
N ILE A 8 19.32 -7.15 -23.09
CA ILE A 8 20.00 -6.14 -22.29
C ILE A 8 21.48 -6.09 -22.68
N ALA A 9 21.97 -4.88 -22.95
CA ALA A 9 23.36 -4.60 -23.29
C ALA A 9 24.04 -3.69 -22.26
N VAL A 10 25.37 -3.76 -22.20
CA VAL A 10 26.18 -2.81 -21.41
C VAL A 10 25.94 -1.39 -21.91
N GLY A 11 25.64 -0.48 -21.01
CA GLY A 11 25.28 0.91 -21.33
C GLY A 11 23.77 1.18 -21.39
N ASP A 12 22.92 0.15 -21.34
CA ASP A 12 21.48 0.37 -21.25
C ASP A 12 21.12 1.10 -19.96
N VAL A 13 20.17 2.03 -20.08
CA VAL A 13 19.68 2.85 -18.97
C VAL A 13 18.31 2.35 -18.55
N PHE A 14 18.17 2.08 -17.27
CA PHE A 14 16.90 1.64 -16.67
C PHE A 14 16.35 2.71 -15.72
N SER A 15 15.05 2.95 -15.82
CA SER A 15 14.14 3.77 -15.01
C SER A 15 14.10 5.26 -15.29
N GLU A 16 12.91 5.83 -15.07
CA GLU A 16 12.59 7.23 -15.33
C GLU A 16 13.03 8.17 -14.20
N GLU A 17 13.11 7.68 -12.95
CA GLU A 17 13.42 8.51 -11.76
C GLU A 17 14.79 8.24 -11.14
N SER A 18 15.36 7.07 -11.36
CA SER A 18 16.68 6.69 -10.84
C SER A 18 17.46 6.00 -11.95
N HIS A 19 18.39 6.72 -12.53
CA HIS A 19 19.14 6.21 -13.68
C HIS A 19 20.16 5.18 -13.25
N TYR A 20 19.92 3.92 -13.61
CA TYR A 20 20.87 2.84 -13.51
C TYR A 20 21.40 2.49 -14.89
N ILE A 21 22.72 2.44 -15.03
CA ILE A 21 23.38 1.98 -16.25
C ILE A 21 23.88 0.56 -16.03
N VAL A 22 23.67 -0.32 -17.00
CA VAL A 22 24.29 -1.66 -17.01
C VAL A 22 25.80 -1.50 -17.16
N GLU A 23 26.56 -1.82 -16.12
CA GLU A 23 28.00 -1.72 -16.08
C GLU A 23 28.65 -3.00 -16.58
N GLU A 24 28.11 -4.17 -16.23
CA GLU A 24 28.66 -5.47 -16.57
C GLU A 24 27.57 -6.53 -16.65
N ILE A 25 27.69 -7.46 -17.59
CA ILE A 25 26.85 -8.63 -17.73
C ILE A 25 27.68 -9.86 -17.46
N GLY A 26 27.46 -10.52 -16.32
CA GLY A 26 28.08 -11.76 -15.92
C GLY A 26 27.34 -12.99 -16.47
N LYS A 27 27.75 -14.19 -16.07
CA LYS A 27 27.13 -15.45 -16.53
C LYS A 27 25.66 -15.57 -16.06
N ASP A 28 25.36 -15.21 -14.82
CA ASP A 28 24.05 -15.36 -14.20
C ASP A 28 23.62 -14.07 -13.45
N THR A 29 24.36 -12.97 -13.65
CA THR A 29 24.17 -11.70 -12.92
C THR A 29 24.38 -10.50 -13.83
N ILE A 30 23.72 -9.39 -13.49
CA ILE A 30 23.94 -8.08 -14.12
C ILE A 30 24.35 -7.09 -13.03
N LYS A 31 25.41 -6.33 -13.30
CA LYS A 31 25.89 -5.26 -12.45
C LYS A 31 25.37 -3.93 -12.97
N PHE A 32 24.66 -3.23 -12.14
CA PHE A 32 24.11 -1.90 -12.39
C PHE A 32 24.88 -0.86 -11.61
N LYS A 33 25.08 0.32 -12.20
CA LYS A 33 25.65 1.49 -11.54
C LYS A 33 24.64 2.62 -11.51
N HIS A 34 24.38 3.14 -10.34
CA HIS A 34 23.53 4.32 -10.17
C HIS A 34 24.30 5.58 -10.63
N THR A 35 23.72 6.33 -11.56
CA THR A 35 24.41 7.44 -12.23
C THR A 35 24.79 8.58 -11.30
N GLU A 36 23.92 8.92 -10.35
CA GLU A 36 24.16 10.05 -9.43
C GLU A 36 25.08 9.69 -8.26
N SER A 37 24.86 8.52 -7.64
CA SER A 37 25.64 8.12 -6.45
C SER A 37 26.91 7.35 -6.78
N GLY A 38 27.06 6.88 -8.01
CA GLY A 38 28.18 6.04 -8.46
C GLY A 38 28.22 4.65 -7.81
N LYS A 39 27.22 4.28 -7.00
CA LYS A 39 27.17 2.98 -6.32
C LYS A 39 26.75 1.89 -7.29
N SER A 40 27.38 0.74 -7.18
CA SER A 40 27.02 -0.43 -8.00
C SER A 40 26.29 -1.48 -7.18
N VAL A 41 25.35 -2.18 -7.82
CA VAL A 41 24.62 -3.34 -7.30
C VAL A 41 24.66 -4.48 -8.31
N THR A 42 24.86 -5.70 -7.84
CA THR A 42 24.83 -6.89 -8.69
C THR A 42 23.60 -7.70 -8.39
N LEU A 43 22.80 -7.98 -9.41
CA LEU A 43 21.53 -8.70 -9.33
C LEU A 43 21.57 -9.95 -10.18
N GLY A 44 20.93 -11.04 -9.71
CA GLY A 44 20.77 -12.26 -10.48
C GLY A 44 19.80 -12.08 -11.67
N TYR A 45 20.00 -12.84 -12.74
CA TYR A 45 19.17 -12.78 -13.95
C TYR A 45 17.68 -12.97 -13.68
N GLY A 46 17.32 -13.96 -12.85
CA GLY A 46 15.91 -14.18 -12.49
C GLY A 46 15.26 -12.94 -11.87
N TYR A 47 15.98 -12.30 -10.97
CA TYR A 47 15.55 -11.09 -10.30
C TYR A 47 15.40 -9.89 -11.25
N VAL A 48 16.38 -9.70 -12.17
CA VAL A 48 16.28 -8.64 -13.19
C VAL A 48 15.14 -8.91 -14.16
N GLN A 49 14.92 -10.18 -14.56
CA GLN A 49 13.80 -10.55 -15.41
C GLN A 49 12.46 -10.28 -14.72
N ASP A 50 12.35 -10.58 -13.42
CA ASP A 50 11.15 -10.27 -12.63
C ASP A 50 10.93 -8.77 -12.53
N LEU A 51 12.00 -7.98 -12.37
CA LEU A 51 11.94 -6.52 -12.43
C LEU A 51 11.40 -6.00 -13.75
N LEU A 52 11.90 -6.52 -14.86
CA LEU A 52 11.46 -6.14 -16.20
C LEU A 52 10.00 -6.55 -16.46
N ASN A 53 9.56 -7.68 -15.89
CA ASN A 53 8.20 -8.17 -16.02
C ASN A 53 7.21 -7.42 -15.11
N THR A 54 7.67 -6.84 -14.01
CA THR A 54 6.85 -6.08 -13.04
C THR A 54 6.98 -4.56 -13.17
N SER A 55 7.80 -4.07 -14.14
CA SER A 55 7.76 -2.66 -14.50
C SER A 55 6.32 -2.27 -14.84
N ASP A 56 5.96 -1.00 -14.79
CA ASP A 56 4.61 -0.44 -14.96
C ASP A 56 3.82 -0.92 -16.20
N GLN A 57 4.36 -1.87 -16.97
CA GLN A 57 3.74 -2.49 -18.12
C GLN A 57 2.83 -3.63 -17.67
N TYR A 58 1.54 -3.44 -17.88
CA TYR A 58 0.54 -4.48 -17.69
C TYR A 58 -0.26 -4.65 -19.00
N ASP A 59 -0.59 -5.92 -19.30
CA ASP A 59 -1.38 -6.27 -20.48
C ASP A 59 -2.89 -6.23 -20.19
N LYS A 60 -3.27 -6.24 -18.90
CA LYS A 60 -4.66 -6.33 -18.47
C LYS A 60 -4.91 -5.53 -17.20
N GLU A 61 -5.99 -4.76 -17.17
CA GLU A 61 -6.51 -4.10 -15.96
C GLU A 61 -7.74 -4.84 -15.45
N VAL A 62 -7.81 -5.10 -14.15
CA VAL A 62 -8.91 -5.79 -13.47
C VAL A 62 -9.33 -4.97 -12.25
N LYS A 63 -10.63 -4.70 -12.14
CA LYS A 63 -11.22 -4.07 -10.95
C LYS A 63 -11.52 -5.13 -9.91
N VAL A 64 -11.08 -4.91 -8.68
CA VAL A 64 -11.24 -5.83 -7.56
C VAL A 64 -11.77 -5.11 -6.33
N THR A 65 -12.43 -5.87 -5.47
CA THR A 65 -12.84 -5.41 -4.13
C THR A 65 -11.73 -5.67 -3.10
N LYS A 66 -11.85 -5.10 -1.91
CA LYS A 66 -10.89 -5.36 -0.83
C LYS A 66 -10.93 -6.81 -0.37
N GLU A 67 -12.11 -7.34 -0.16
CA GLU A 67 -12.37 -8.72 0.25
C GLU A 67 -12.92 -9.55 -0.92
N ASP A 68 -12.88 -10.86 -0.78
CA ASP A 68 -13.41 -11.78 -1.79
C ASP A 68 -14.90 -11.56 -2.02
N LYS A 69 -15.33 -11.66 -3.28
CA LYS A 69 -16.74 -11.60 -3.62
C LYS A 69 -17.44 -12.92 -3.28
N LYS A 70 -18.75 -12.86 -3.09
CA LYS A 70 -19.60 -14.04 -2.82
C LYS A 70 -19.57 -15.09 -3.93
N ASP A 71 -19.25 -14.70 -5.16
CA ASP A 71 -19.12 -15.58 -6.32
C ASP A 71 -17.75 -16.29 -6.39
N GLY A 72 -16.89 -16.10 -5.40
CA GLY A 72 -15.55 -16.67 -5.33
C GLY A 72 -14.48 -15.88 -6.05
N THR A 73 -14.81 -14.71 -6.63
CA THR A 73 -13.80 -13.82 -7.23
C THR A 73 -12.89 -13.28 -6.14
N PRO A 74 -11.55 -13.46 -6.23
CA PRO A 74 -10.64 -13.04 -5.19
C PRO A 74 -10.57 -11.51 -5.11
N GLY A 75 -10.60 -10.98 -3.89
CA GLY A 75 -10.32 -9.59 -3.60
C GLY A 75 -8.82 -9.31 -3.54
N ILE A 76 -8.46 -8.03 -3.41
CA ILE A 76 -7.05 -7.62 -3.38
C ILE A 76 -6.28 -8.28 -2.23
N ARG A 77 -6.94 -8.56 -1.10
CA ARG A 77 -6.34 -9.24 0.04
C ARG A 77 -5.86 -10.64 -0.36
N THR A 78 -6.73 -11.47 -0.91
CA THR A 78 -6.41 -12.84 -1.33
C THR A 78 -5.35 -12.86 -2.42
N ILE A 79 -5.42 -11.93 -3.40
CA ILE A 79 -4.41 -11.79 -4.45
C ILE A 79 -3.06 -11.46 -3.84
N PHE A 80 -2.97 -10.42 -3.00
CA PHE A 80 -1.72 -10.01 -2.38
C PHE A 80 -1.15 -11.08 -1.45
N GLU A 81 -1.98 -11.76 -0.66
CA GLU A 81 -1.56 -12.84 0.22
C GLU A 81 -1.01 -14.04 -0.57
N GLY A 82 -1.56 -14.32 -1.74
CA GLY A 82 -1.12 -15.38 -2.65
C GLY A 82 0.26 -15.14 -3.30
N ILE A 83 0.74 -13.89 -3.38
CA ILE A 83 2.08 -13.60 -3.93
C ILE A 83 3.15 -14.23 -3.04
N LYS A 84 4.08 -14.99 -3.61
CA LYS A 84 5.19 -15.61 -2.87
C LYS A 84 6.24 -14.56 -2.49
N SER A 85 7.03 -14.83 -1.44
CA SER A 85 8.08 -13.90 -0.97
C SER A 85 9.22 -13.69 -1.96
N SER A 86 9.37 -14.56 -2.96
CA SER A 86 10.35 -14.44 -4.05
C SER A 86 9.82 -13.69 -5.27
N GLU A 87 8.53 -13.38 -5.32
CA GLU A 87 7.89 -12.74 -6.47
C GLU A 87 7.86 -11.22 -6.29
N VAL A 88 8.17 -10.51 -7.36
CA VAL A 88 8.19 -9.04 -7.39
C VAL A 88 6.84 -8.51 -7.85
N PHE A 89 6.40 -7.44 -7.22
CA PHE A 89 5.16 -6.72 -7.53
C PHE A 89 5.35 -5.22 -7.42
N THR A 90 4.47 -4.47 -8.05
CA THR A 90 4.34 -3.03 -7.82
C THR A 90 3.02 -2.75 -7.12
N VAL A 91 3.05 -2.04 -6.00
CA VAL A 91 1.85 -1.71 -5.22
C VAL A 91 1.75 -0.22 -4.95
N VAL A 92 0.58 0.35 -5.19
CA VAL A 92 0.22 1.70 -4.76
C VAL A 92 -0.65 1.59 -3.52
N PHE A 93 -0.20 2.17 -2.42
CA PHE A 93 -0.89 2.12 -1.13
C PHE A 93 -0.80 3.44 -0.38
N GLN A 94 -1.74 3.69 0.51
CA GLN A 94 -1.71 4.87 1.36
C GLN A 94 -0.83 4.65 2.59
N LYS A 95 0.14 5.54 2.79
CA LYS A 95 0.91 5.59 4.03
C LYS A 95 0.02 6.13 5.15
N GLN A 96 -0.17 5.32 6.20
CA GLN A 96 -0.88 5.77 7.38
C GLN A 96 0.02 6.64 8.26
N ASP A 97 -0.36 7.90 8.44
CA ASP A 97 0.23 8.76 9.47
C ASP A 97 -0.56 8.57 10.78
N LYS A 98 -0.03 7.75 11.69
CA LYS A 98 -0.67 7.42 12.96
C LYS A 98 -0.98 8.65 13.82
N ALA A 99 -0.12 9.67 13.80
CA ALA A 99 -0.31 10.87 14.60
C ALA A 99 -1.47 11.71 14.04
N LYS A 100 -1.53 11.84 12.71
CA LYS A 100 -2.59 12.57 12.01
C LYS A 100 -3.94 11.86 12.16
N ILE A 101 -3.96 10.53 11.96
CA ILE A 101 -5.16 9.69 12.14
C ILE A 101 -5.68 9.81 13.59
N LYS A 102 -4.78 9.70 14.59
CA LYS A 102 -5.16 9.84 16.00
C LYS A 102 -5.78 11.21 16.28
N LYS A 103 -5.16 12.27 15.78
CA LYS A 103 -5.68 13.64 15.96
C LYS A 103 -7.06 13.85 15.33
N GLN A 104 -7.27 13.29 14.14
CA GLN A 104 -8.57 13.36 13.45
C GLN A 104 -9.65 12.56 14.20
N TYR A 105 -9.30 11.33 14.64
CA TYR A 105 -10.19 10.51 15.43
C TYR A 105 -10.60 11.18 16.74
N GLU A 106 -9.66 11.80 17.45
CA GLU A 106 -9.92 12.56 18.68
C GLU A 106 -10.82 13.76 18.40
N ALA A 107 -10.62 14.48 17.30
CA ALA A 107 -11.44 15.62 16.90
C ALA A 107 -12.89 15.18 16.56
N GLU A 108 -13.09 14.12 15.80
CA GLU A 108 -14.43 13.62 15.49
C GLU A 108 -15.14 13.06 16.73
N ARG A 109 -14.41 12.36 17.58
CA ARG A 109 -14.95 11.88 18.84
C ARG A 109 -15.45 13.02 19.74
N GLU A 110 -14.71 14.13 19.79
CA GLU A 110 -15.12 15.30 20.54
C GLU A 110 -16.33 15.99 19.91
N ALA A 111 -16.37 16.10 18.57
CA ALA A 111 -17.52 16.63 17.85
C ALA A 111 -18.79 15.79 18.11
N GLN A 112 -18.70 14.47 18.00
CA GLN A 112 -19.80 13.55 18.29
C GLN A 112 -20.29 13.67 19.74
N ARG A 113 -19.36 13.86 20.69
CA ARG A 113 -19.69 14.10 22.09
C ARG A 113 -20.46 15.41 22.29
N GLN A 114 -20.04 16.47 21.63
CA GLN A 114 -20.71 17.77 21.67
C GLN A 114 -22.13 17.71 21.09
N GLU A 115 -22.31 17.00 19.98
CA GLU A 115 -23.61 16.74 19.38
C GLU A 115 -24.54 15.97 20.32
N ALA A 116 -24.03 14.93 20.98
CA ALA A 116 -24.79 14.15 21.96
C ALA A 116 -25.22 15.03 23.16
N VAL A 117 -24.33 15.86 23.65
CA VAL A 117 -24.66 16.85 24.75
C VAL A 117 -25.73 17.82 24.29
N ALA A 118 -25.63 18.36 23.07
CA ALA A 118 -26.62 19.27 22.52
C ALA A 118 -28.01 18.60 22.37
N LEU A 119 -28.07 17.32 22.02
CA LEU A 119 -29.33 16.56 22.00
C LEU A 119 -29.94 16.42 23.38
N ILE A 120 -29.13 16.11 24.41
CA ILE A 120 -29.58 16.03 25.79
C ILE A 120 -30.14 17.40 26.29
N ASP A 121 -29.44 18.48 25.97
CA ASP A 121 -29.87 19.81 26.39
C ASP A 121 -31.14 20.26 25.65
N LYS A 122 -31.28 19.90 24.38
CA LYS A 122 -32.54 20.13 23.63
C LYS A 122 -33.70 19.35 24.23
N ALA A 123 -33.49 18.10 24.63
CA ALA A 123 -34.50 17.27 25.27
C ALA A 123 -34.88 17.81 26.65
N LYS A 124 -33.92 18.32 27.43
CA LYS A 124 -34.21 19.04 28.73
C LYS A 124 -35.09 20.26 28.52
N LYS A 125 -34.77 21.11 27.52
CA LYS A 125 -35.59 22.30 27.19
C LYS A 125 -37.02 21.91 26.78
N ALA A 126 -37.16 20.76 26.09
CA ALA A 126 -38.47 20.22 25.71
C ALA A 126 -39.20 19.46 26.84
N LYS A 127 -38.68 19.50 28.07
CA LYS A 127 -39.24 18.83 29.27
C LYS A 127 -39.38 17.30 29.09
N LYS A 128 -38.58 16.66 28.21
CA LYS A 128 -38.53 15.22 28.10
C LYS A 128 -37.85 14.60 29.31
N SER A 129 -38.16 13.32 29.61
CA SER A 129 -37.45 12.63 30.69
C SER A 129 -35.98 12.44 30.34
N MET A 130 -35.10 12.50 31.34
CA MET A 130 -33.64 12.29 31.14
C MET A 130 -33.31 10.93 30.53
N ALA A 131 -34.09 9.91 30.87
CA ALA A 131 -33.90 8.57 30.30
C ALA A 131 -34.10 8.55 28.76
N ILE A 132 -35.13 9.27 28.27
CA ILE A 132 -35.38 9.41 26.83
C ILE A 132 -34.26 10.23 26.18
N ALA A 133 -33.82 11.33 26.81
CA ALA A 133 -32.73 12.15 26.30
C ALA A 133 -31.43 11.38 26.13
N TYR A 134 -31.04 10.56 27.10
CA TYR A 134 -29.87 9.69 27.00
C TYR A 134 -30.02 8.61 25.95
N LYS A 135 -31.21 8.01 25.81
CA LYS A 135 -31.46 7.03 24.78
C LYS A 135 -31.31 7.60 23.36
N GLU A 136 -31.91 8.76 23.10
CA GLU A 136 -31.80 9.49 21.83
C GLU A 136 -30.34 9.83 21.50
N ALA A 137 -29.54 10.27 22.50
CA ALA A 137 -28.11 10.56 22.31
C ALA A 137 -27.28 9.30 22.02
N LEU A 138 -27.55 8.18 22.69
CA LEU A 138 -26.89 6.90 22.42
C LEU A 138 -27.23 6.36 21.04
N GLU A 139 -28.49 6.41 20.62
CA GLU A 139 -28.92 6.02 19.28
C GLU A 139 -28.24 6.88 18.21
N HIS A 140 -28.10 8.18 18.46
CA HIS A 140 -27.35 9.06 17.55
C HIS A 140 -25.91 8.63 17.37
N ILE A 141 -25.20 8.31 18.46
CA ILE A 141 -23.80 7.82 18.42
C ILE A 141 -23.71 6.49 17.67
N GLN A 142 -24.64 5.55 17.92
CA GLN A 142 -24.64 4.25 17.27
C GLN A 142 -24.92 4.33 15.76
N ASN A 143 -25.82 5.24 15.36
CA ASN A 143 -26.20 5.43 13.96
C ASN A 143 -25.18 6.26 13.17
N ASN A 144 -24.29 6.98 13.86
CA ASN A 144 -23.22 7.79 13.26
C ASN A 144 -21.85 7.33 13.78
N PRO A 145 -21.40 6.10 13.48
CA PRO A 145 -20.10 5.65 13.93
C PRO A 145 -18.98 6.48 13.30
N ILE A 146 -17.96 6.76 14.08
CA ILE A 146 -16.76 7.44 13.57
C ILE A 146 -16.15 6.59 12.47
N LYS A 147 -15.98 7.18 11.29
CA LYS A 147 -15.40 6.49 10.13
C LYS A 147 -13.91 6.23 10.35
N ASP A 148 -13.45 5.09 9.84
CA ASP A 148 -12.01 4.81 9.82
C ASP A 148 -11.28 5.83 8.94
N PHE A 149 -10.36 6.58 9.54
CA PHE A 149 -9.52 7.51 8.82
C PHE A 149 -8.35 6.77 8.17
N ILE A 150 -8.35 6.80 6.85
CA ILE A 150 -7.23 6.35 6.03
C ILE A 150 -6.74 7.58 5.27
N GLU A 151 -6.08 8.49 5.97
CA GLU A 151 -5.45 9.64 5.34
C GLU A 151 -3.93 9.48 5.33
N GLY A 152 -3.36 9.66 4.16
CA GLY A 152 -1.93 9.61 3.93
C GLY A 152 -1.62 9.86 2.46
N GLU A 153 -0.37 10.13 2.18
CA GLU A 153 0.14 10.23 0.82
C GLU A 153 0.14 8.83 0.18
N ASP A 154 -0.21 8.79 -1.09
CA ASP A 154 -0.05 7.58 -1.89
C ASP A 154 1.44 7.30 -2.07
N ARG A 155 1.82 6.06 -1.86
CA ARG A 155 3.17 5.57 -2.07
C ARG A 155 3.16 4.45 -3.07
N VAL A 156 4.13 4.49 -3.96
CA VAL A 156 4.44 3.38 -4.85
C VAL A 156 5.58 2.58 -4.23
N LEU A 157 5.46 1.28 -4.22
CA LEU A 157 6.52 0.36 -3.85
C LEU A 157 6.63 -0.69 -4.95
N ARG A 158 7.81 -0.84 -5.50
CA ARG A 158 8.18 -1.97 -6.35
C ARG A 158 9.13 -2.87 -5.58
N GLY A 159 8.74 -4.11 -5.37
CA GLY A 159 9.52 -4.98 -4.50
C GLY A 159 8.89 -6.34 -4.24
N TYR A 160 9.29 -6.96 -3.16
CA TYR A 160 8.83 -8.29 -2.77
C TYR A 160 8.46 -8.36 -1.28
N LYS A 161 7.60 -9.33 -0.94
CA LYS A 161 7.23 -9.58 0.46
C LYS A 161 8.41 -10.23 1.20
N MET A 162 8.65 -9.75 2.42
CA MET A 162 9.62 -10.33 3.34
C MET A 162 8.92 -11.16 4.41
N GLN A 163 8.05 -10.53 5.19
CA GLN A 163 7.43 -11.13 6.36
C GLN A 163 6.06 -10.53 6.64
N PHE A 164 5.13 -11.37 7.06
CA PHE A 164 3.88 -10.94 7.69
C PHE A 164 4.18 -10.38 9.09
N VAL A 165 3.65 -9.19 9.40
CA VAL A 165 4.00 -8.49 10.64
C VAL A 165 2.86 -8.49 11.66
N SER A 166 1.61 -8.43 11.19
CA SER A 166 0.48 -8.36 12.11
C SER A 166 -0.80 -8.95 11.53
N ARG A 167 -1.70 -9.40 12.43
CA ARG A 167 -3.05 -9.88 12.09
C ARG A 167 -3.91 -8.83 11.35
N ASP A 168 -3.53 -7.55 11.41
CA ASP A 168 -4.21 -6.45 10.72
C ASP A 168 -3.86 -6.36 9.23
N GLY A 169 -3.27 -7.39 8.64
CA GLY A 169 -2.90 -7.41 7.22
C GLY A 169 -1.71 -6.51 6.86
N LYS A 170 -0.74 -6.36 7.77
CA LYS A 170 0.49 -5.62 7.50
C LYS A 170 1.63 -6.55 7.11
N TYR A 171 2.29 -6.24 6.01
CA TYR A 171 3.43 -6.98 5.50
C TYR A 171 4.67 -6.10 5.45
N LYS A 172 5.79 -6.66 5.89
CA LYS A 172 7.10 -6.08 5.66
C LYS A 172 7.52 -6.44 4.25
N CYS A 173 7.76 -5.42 3.44
CA CYS A 173 8.18 -5.55 2.06
C CYS A 173 9.53 -4.87 1.86
N MET A 174 10.30 -5.38 0.94
CA MET A 174 11.54 -4.75 0.48
C MET A 174 11.22 -3.87 -0.71
N ASP A 175 11.50 -2.59 -0.59
CA ASP A 175 11.43 -1.63 -1.68
C ASP A 175 12.73 -1.68 -2.46
N MET A 176 12.63 -1.98 -3.74
CA MET A 176 13.79 -2.18 -4.61
C MET A 176 14.29 -0.89 -5.23
N ASP A 177 13.45 0.13 -5.29
CA ASP A 177 13.79 1.44 -5.84
C ASP A 177 14.58 2.30 -4.83
N VAL A 178 14.68 1.84 -3.57
CA VAL A 178 15.42 2.55 -2.53
C VAL A 178 16.89 2.13 -2.50
N VAL A 179 17.77 3.09 -2.69
CA VAL A 179 19.22 2.89 -2.50
C VAL A 179 19.51 2.65 -1.02
N ARG A 180 19.91 1.42 -0.68
CA ARG A 180 20.21 1.03 0.69
C ARG A 180 21.44 1.75 1.23
N GLY A 181 21.33 2.23 2.45
CA GLY A 181 22.43 2.91 3.15
C GLY A 181 22.35 2.66 4.66
N PRO A 182 23.26 3.19 5.47
CA PRO A 182 23.28 2.98 6.92
C PRO A 182 21.99 3.41 7.64
N LYS A 183 21.24 4.36 7.06
CA LYS A 183 19.99 4.90 7.62
C LYS A 183 18.75 4.48 6.84
N GLU A 184 18.90 3.90 5.66
CA GLU A 184 17.81 3.52 4.77
C GLU A 184 17.97 2.07 4.34
N THR A 185 17.15 1.19 4.88
CA THR A 185 17.22 -0.26 4.64
C THR A 185 16.41 -0.69 3.42
N GLY A 186 15.56 0.17 2.88
CA GLY A 186 14.58 -0.18 1.85
C GLY A 186 13.38 -0.99 2.38
N GLU A 187 13.31 -1.23 3.70
CA GLU A 187 12.18 -1.93 4.29
C GLU A 187 10.97 -1.01 4.42
N ARG A 188 9.81 -1.48 3.96
CA ARG A 188 8.54 -0.77 4.01
C ARG A 188 7.46 -1.64 4.64
N LEU A 189 6.54 -1.00 5.34
CA LEU A 189 5.36 -1.66 5.88
C LEU A 189 4.16 -1.34 4.98
N VAL A 190 3.68 -2.35 4.28
CA VAL A 190 2.47 -2.27 3.45
C VAL A 190 1.29 -2.82 4.23
N ASN A 191 0.22 -2.04 4.34
CA ASN A 191 -1.04 -2.49 4.90
C ASN A 191 -2.00 -2.82 3.75
N ILE A 192 -2.43 -4.08 3.65
CA ILE A 192 -3.35 -4.54 2.59
C ILE A 192 -4.60 -3.67 2.49
N ASN A 193 -5.16 -3.25 3.63
CA ASN A 193 -6.38 -2.44 3.67
C ASN A 193 -6.23 -1.06 3.02
N THR A 194 -4.99 -0.62 2.76
CA THR A 194 -4.68 0.68 2.15
C THR A 194 -4.20 0.57 0.71
N ILE A 195 -4.17 -0.64 0.15
CA ILE A 195 -3.80 -0.86 -1.24
C ILE A 195 -4.89 -0.27 -2.15
N LYS A 196 -4.46 0.53 -3.12
CA LYS A 196 -5.30 1.10 -4.18
C LYS A 196 -5.08 0.39 -5.50
N GLN A 197 -3.85 0.02 -5.79
CA GLN A 197 -3.48 -0.69 -7.02
C GLN A 197 -2.38 -1.72 -6.72
N LEU A 198 -2.39 -2.79 -7.47
CA LEU A 198 -1.37 -3.84 -7.44
C LEU A 198 -1.09 -4.29 -8.87
N ILE A 199 0.17 -4.26 -9.28
CA ILE A 199 0.59 -4.84 -10.55
C ILE A 199 1.39 -6.11 -10.23
N PHE A 200 0.91 -7.22 -10.74
CA PHE A 200 1.52 -8.52 -10.54
C PHE A 200 1.26 -9.44 -11.74
N ASN A 201 2.31 -10.10 -12.23
CA ASN A 201 2.25 -11.00 -13.39
C ASN A 201 1.57 -10.40 -14.64
N GLY A 202 1.88 -9.14 -14.97
CA GLY A 202 1.32 -8.44 -16.12
C GLY A 202 -0.17 -8.04 -15.97
N VAL A 203 -0.73 -8.15 -14.77
CA VAL A 203 -2.10 -7.73 -14.47
C VAL A 203 -2.08 -6.59 -13.46
N LYS A 204 -2.75 -5.50 -13.80
CA LYS A 204 -3.02 -4.39 -12.87
C LYS A 204 -4.37 -4.59 -12.22
N TYR A 205 -4.37 -4.74 -10.92
CA TYR A 205 -5.56 -4.80 -10.08
C TYR A 205 -5.84 -3.42 -9.48
N VAL A 206 -7.03 -2.88 -9.70
CA VAL A 206 -7.47 -1.58 -9.16
C VAL A 206 -8.57 -1.83 -8.14
N VAL A 207 -8.38 -1.34 -6.91
CA VAL A 207 -9.34 -1.52 -5.80
C VAL A 207 -10.43 -0.45 -5.90
N GLU A 208 -11.68 -0.94 -5.93
CA GLU A 208 -12.90 -0.11 -5.90
C GLU A 208 -13.45 0.06 -4.48
#